data_9ad7771fd2b9851ecb2fc484c7018719
#
_entry.id   9ad7771fd2b9851ecb2fc484c7018719
#
_cell.length_a   1.000
_cell.length_b   1.000
_cell.length_c   1.000
_cell.angle_alpha   90.00
_cell.angle_beta   90.00
_cell.angle_gamma   90.00
#
_symmetry.space_group_name_H-M   'P 1'
#
loop_
_entity.id
_entity.type
_entity.pdbx_description
1 polymer ?
#
loop_
_entity_poly.entity_id
_entity_poly.type
_entity_poly.pdbx_seq_one_letter_code
_entity_poly.pdbx_strand_id
1 'polypeptide(L)'
;SRVSRGLGDVYKRQRNGILGFALVFLFLVVMLDLRLATWVAMGVPISFMGAILFFDFFGVNINMVSLFALIVVLGLVVDDAVVVGENIITEQQIYGPGYASTLKGVREVMSPVTIGVLTTMVAFAPILFVTGEFGQIMGELPIIVILVLTFSLIEVFAILPAHLAHGKPW
;
A
#
# COMPACT_ATOMS: atom_id res chain seq x y z
N SER A 1 9.16 -34.93 -10.58
CA SER A 1 10.27 -34.78 -9.64
C SER A 1 9.99 -33.66 -8.65
N ARG A 2 10.74 -33.59 -7.55
CA ARG A 2 10.60 -32.50 -6.55
C ARG A 2 10.91 -31.12 -7.16
N VAL A 3 11.85 -31.05 -8.09
CA VAL A 3 12.24 -29.82 -8.79
C VAL A 3 11.10 -29.33 -9.70
N SER A 4 10.46 -30.20 -10.45
CA SER A 4 9.34 -29.83 -11.32
C SER A 4 8.12 -29.36 -10.53
N ARG A 5 7.85 -29.92 -9.35
CA ARG A 5 6.79 -29.46 -8.45
C ARG A 5 7.09 -28.08 -7.88
N GLY A 6 8.35 -27.83 -7.46
CA GLY A 6 8.77 -26.53 -6.96
C GLY A 6 8.65 -25.42 -7.99
N LEU A 7 9.05 -25.66 -9.24
CA LEU A 7 8.90 -24.73 -10.34
C LEU A 7 7.42 -24.47 -10.67
N GLY A 8 6.57 -25.50 -10.63
CA GLY A 8 5.14 -25.36 -10.81
C GLY A 8 4.48 -24.50 -9.73
N ASP A 9 4.90 -24.66 -8.49
CA ASP A 9 4.38 -23.87 -7.34
C ASP A 9 4.80 -22.40 -7.41
N VAL A 10 6.04 -22.11 -7.80
CA VAL A 10 6.52 -20.73 -8.03
C VAL A 10 5.74 -20.07 -9.16
N TYR A 11 5.54 -20.77 -10.26
CA TYR A 11 4.76 -20.28 -11.41
C TYR A 11 3.30 -19.98 -11.03
N LYS A 12 2.65 -20.86 -10.26
CA LYS A 12 1.27 -20.65 -9.77
C LYS A 12 1.17 -19.44 -8.84
N ARG A 13 2.13 -19.25 -7.94
CA ARG A 13 2.17 -18.09 -7.02
C ARG A 13 2.35 -16.79 -7.78
N GLN A 14 3.27 -16.76 -8.75
CA GLN A 14 3.49 -15.59 -9.60
C GLN A 14 2.25 -15.27 -10.42
N ARG A 15 1.60 -16.28 -10.99
CA ARG A 15 0.34 -16.14 -11.73
C ARG A 15 -0.77 -15.58 -10.84
N ASN A 16 -0.93 -16.09 -9.63
CA ASN A 16 -1.94 -15.62 -8.68
C ASN A 16 -1.66 -14.18 -8.23
N GLY A 17 -0.41 -13.81 -8.02
CA GLY A 17 0.00 -12.44 -7.70
C GLY A 17 -0.33 -11.47 -8.84
N ILE A 18 -0.02 -11.83 -10.08
CA ILE A 18 -0.34 -11.02 -11.27
C ILE A 18 -1.85 -10.91 -11.46
N LEU A 19 -2.61 -11.99 -11.31
CA LEU A 19 -4.06 -11.97 -11.41
C LEU A 19 -4.69 -11.11 -10.30
N GLY A 20 -4.22 -11.23 -9.07
CA GLY A 20 -4.68 -10.42 -7.94
C GLY A 20 -4.43 -8.93 -8.17
N PHE A 21 -3.23 -8.57 -8.62
CA PHE A 21 -2.89 -7.19 -8.97
C PHE A 21 -3.73 -6.67 -10.14
N ALA A 22 -3.93 -7.49 -11.18
CA ALA A 22 -4.78 -7.14 -12.32
C ALA A 22 -6.24 -6.92 -11.92
N LEU A 23 -6.78 -7.72 -11.01
CA LEU A 23 -8.13 -7.55 -10.48
C LEU A 23 -8.27 -6.28 -9.66
N VAL A 24 -7.30 -5.97 -8.80
CA VAL A 24 -7.27 -4.71 -8.03
C VAL A 24 -7.19 -3.52 -8.97
N PHE A 25 -6.31 -3.58 -9.97
CA PHE A 25 -6.19 -2.51 -10.97
C PHE A 25 -7.48 -2.31 -11.76
N LEU A 26 -8.10 -3.41 -12.21
CA LEU A 26 -9.38 -3.36 -12.93
C LEU A 26 -10.48 -2.72 -12.06
N PHE A 27 -10.55 -3.10 -10.79
CA PHE A 27 -11.50 -2.53 -9.84
C PHE A 27 -11.27 -1.03 -9.67
N LEU A 28 -10.01 -0.60 -9.51
CA LEU A 28 -9.63 0.80 -9.41
C LEU A 28 -10.02 1.59 -10.67
N VAL A 29 -9.79 1.03 -11.85
CA VAL A 29 -10.16 1.68 -13.14
C VAL A 29 -11.67 1.86 -13.28
N VAL A 30 -12.45 0.91 -12.77
CA VAL A 30 -13.92 0.99 -12.80
C VAL A 30 -14.45 2.02 -11.83
N MET A 31 -13.80 2.18 -10.67
CA MET A 31 -14.25 3.09 -9.60
C MET A 31 -13.64 4.49 -9.70
N LEU A 32 -12.48 4.63 -10.32
CA LEU A 32 -11.68 5.84 -10.39
C LEU A 32 -11.34 6.19 -11.84
N ASP A 33 -10.94 7.44 -12.07
CA ASP A 33 -10.34 7.80 -13.33
C ASP A 33 -9.08 6.98 -13.62
N LEU A 34 -8.91 6.53 -14.85
CA LEU A 34 -7.79 5.69 -15.29
C LEU A 34 -6.43 6.23 -14.87
N ARG A 35 -6.26 7.53 -14.90
CA ARG A 35 -5.02 8.20 -14.50
C ARG A 35 -4.75 8.05 -13.00
N LEU A 36 -5.75 8.28 -12.16
CA LEU A 36 -5.62 8.08 -10.72
C LEU A 36 -5.37 6.59 -10.39
N ALA A 37 -6.15 5.70 -11.01
CA ALA A 37 -5.99 4.27 -10.83
C ALA A 37 -4.56 3.81 -11.15
N THR A 38 -3.94 4.34 -12.21
CA THR A 38 -2.56 4.02 -12.59
C THR A 38 -1.57 4.48 -11.53
N TRP A 39 -1.69 5.71 -11.01
CA TRP A 39 -0.78 6.22 -9.99
C TRP A 39 -0.94 5.50 -8.65
N VAL A 40 -2.16 5.21 -8.23
CA VAL A 40 -2.44 4.41 -7.03
C VAL A 40 -1.86 3.00 -7.17
N ALA A 41 -2.08 2.36 -8.32
CA ALA A 41 -1.53 1.02 -8.59
C ALA A 41 0.00 0.99 -8.60
N MET A 42 0.66 2.05 -9.04
CA MET A 42 2.13 2.16 -8.97
C MET A 42 2.65 2.45 -7.56
N GLY A 43 1.86 3.14 -6.75
CA GLY A 43 2.20 3.42 -5.35
C GLY A 43 2.32 2.17 -4.48
N VAL A 44 1.52 1.16 -4.75
CA VAL A 44 1.57 -0.13 -4.02
C VAL A 44 2.93 -0.82 -4.13
N PRO A 45 3.49 -1.07 -5.32
CA PRO A 45 4.83 -1.63 -5.45
C PRO A 45 5.91 -0.76 -4.79
N ILE A 46 5.82 0.56 -4.90
CA ILE A 46 6.78 1.49 -4.29
C ILE A 46 6.79 1.34 -2.76
N SER A 47 5.61 1.31 -2.13
CA SER A 47 5.48 1.13 -0.69
C SER A 47 6.02 -0.23 -0.23
N PHE A 48 5.72 -1.29 -0.98
CA PHE A 48 6.18 -2.64 -0.68
C PHE A 48 7.70 -2.78 -0.84
N MET A 49 8.27 -2.23 -1.91
CA MET A 49 9.72 -2.25 -2.13
C MET A 49 10.45 -1.47 -1.03
N GLY A 50 9.94 -0.32 -0.62
CA GLY A 50 10.47 0.43 0.50
C GLY A 50 10.48 -0.39 1.79
N ALA A 51 9.39 -1.06 2.12
CA ALA A 51 9.29 -1.94 3.28
C ALA A 51 10.24 -3.15 3.20
N ILE A 52 10.31 -3.81 2.04
CA ILE A 52 11.16 -5.00 1.83
C ILE A 52 12.65 -4.67 2.02
N LEU A 53 13.10 -3.48 1.66
CA LEU A 53 14.48 -3.03 1.88
C LEU A 53 14.88 -3.06 3.36
N PHE A 54 13.93 -2.92 4.28
CA PHE A 54 14.15 -2.95 5.72
C PHE A 54 13.87 -4.31 6.37
N PHE A 55 13.44 -5.32 5.63
CA PHE A 55 13.13 -6.63 6.17
C PHE A 55 14.34 -7.28 6.86
N ASP A 56 15.50 -7.23 6.23
CA ASP A 56 16.75 -7.78 6.82
C ASP A 56 17.12 -7.08 8.12
N PHE A 57 16.92 -5.76 8.18
CA PHE A 57 17.22 -4.99 9.39
C PHE A 57 16.33 -5.41 10.58
N PHE A 58 15.08 -5.75 10.32
CA PHE A 58 14.13 -6.19 11.35
C PHE A 58 14.06 -7.71 11.52
N GLY A 59 14.88 -8.47 10.80
CA GLY A 59 14.89 -9.92 10.87
C GLY A 59 13.64 -10.59 10.28
N VAL A 60 12.98 -9.94 9.34
CA VAL A 60 11.79 -10.47 8.67
C VAL A 60 12.21 -11.35 7.49
N ASN A 61 11.68 -12.57 7.45
CA ASN A 61 11.90 -13.51 6.35
C ASN A 61 10.65 -13.62 5.47
N ILE A 62 10.86 -13.93 4.20
CA ILE A 62 9.75 -14.20 3.29
C ILE A 62 9.24 -15.62 3.54
N ASN A 63 8.10 -15.73 4.17
CA ASN A 63 7.40 -16.97 4.50
C ASN A 63 5.89 -16.83 4.31
N MET A 64 5.10 -17.83 4.72
CA MET A 64 3.65 -17.79 4.58
C MET A 64 3.01 -16.66 5.39
N VAL A 65 3.56 -16.36 6.57
CA VAL A 65 3.05 -15.29 7.44
C VAL A 65 3.35 -13.92 6.84
N SER A 66 4.57 -13.72 6.35
CA SER A 66 4.95 -12.45 5.71
C SER A 66 4.17 -12.20 4.42
N LEU A 67 3.92 -13.21 3.61
CA LEU A 67 3.07 -13.10 2.42
C LEU A 67 1.62 -12.77 2.78
N PHE A 68 1.08 -13.40 3.82
CA PHE A 68 -0.24 -13.09 4.34
C PHE A 68 -0.33 -11.64 4.82
N ALA A 69 0.67 -11.17 5.57
CA ALA A 69 0.76 -9.78 6.01
C ALA A 69 0.76 -8.79 4.85
N LEU A 70 1.52 -9.07 3.79
CA LEU A 70 1.55 -8.24 2.58
C LEU A 70 0.18 -8.19 1.88
N ILE A 71 -0.55 -9.30 1.85
CA ILE A 71 -1.90 -9.33 1.28
C ILE A 71 -2.88 -8.49 2.12
N VAL A 72 -2.83 -8.62 3.44
CA VAL A 72 -3.67 -7.84 4.36
C VAL A 72 -3.41 -6.34 4.21
N VAL A 73 -2.15 -5.95 4.19
CA VAL A 73 -1.78 -4.54 4.12
C VAL A 73 -2.02 -3.94 2.73
N LEU A 74 -2.07 -4.76 1.68
CA LEU A 74 -2.37 -4.29 0.32
C LEU A 74 -3.69 -3.50 0.26
N GLY A 75 -4.75 -4.05 0.85
CA GLY A 75 -6.05 -3.37 0.92
C GLY A 75 -5.96 -2.03 1.66
N LEU A 76 -5.25 -2.00 2.79
CA LEU A 76 -5.06 -0.77 3.59
C LEU A 76 -4.32 0.31 2.81
N VAL A 77 -3.25 -0.05 2.11
CA VAL A 77 -2.46 0.88 1.28
C VAL A 77 -3.29 1.47 0.14
N VAL A 78 -4.06 0.63 -0.53
CA VAL A 78 -4.93 1.06 -1.65
C VAL A 78 -6.00 2.02 -1.15
N ASP A 79 -6.66 1.71 -0.03
CA ASP A 79 -7.74 2.54 0.53
C ASP A 79 -7.23 3.95 0.87
N ASP A 80 -6.09 4.07 1.51
CA ASP A 80 -5.49 5.36 1.85
C ASP A 80 -5.13 6.19 0.61
N ALA A 81 -4.54 5.55 -0.39
CA ALA A 81 -4.17 6.19 -1.65
C ALA A 81 -5.41 6.66 -2.45
N VAL A 82 -6.48 5.89 -2.43
CA VAL A 82 -7.75 6.25 -3.06
C VAL A 82 -8.34 7.49 -2.41
N VAL A 83 -8.45 7.52 -1.09
CA VAL A 83 -9.03 8.67 -0.36
C VAL A 83 -8.28 9.97 -0.66
N VAL A 84 -6.95 9.93 -0.59
CA VAL A 84 -6.12 11.12 -0.88
C VAL A 84 -6.20 11.51 -2.34
N GLY A 85 -6.12 10.55 -3.24
CA GLY A 85 -6.17 10.79 -4.68
C GLY A 85 -7.51 11.38 -5.14
N GLU A 86 -8.63 10.85 -4.68
CA GLU A 86 -9.96 11.37 -4.99
C GLU A 86 -10.16 12.78 -4.49
N ASN A 87 -9.68 13.10 -3.28
CA ASN A 87 -9.80 14.45 -2.74
C ASN A 87 -8.93 15.45 -3.53
N ILE A 88 -7.73 15.05 -3.95
CA ILE A 88 -6.89 15.87 -4.83
C ILE A 88 -7.61 16.17 -6.15
N ILE A 89 -8.20 15.17 -6.78
CA ILE A 89 -8.93 15.35 -8.03
C ILE A 89 -10.12 16.28 -7.85
N THR A 90 -10.86 16.09 -6.78
CA THR A 90 -12.03 16.95 -6.46
C THR A 90 -11.61 18.41 -6.36
N GLU A 91 -10.53 18.71 -5.63
CA GLU A 91 -10.02 20.07 -5.51
C GLU A 91 -9.48 20.63 -6.84
N GLN A 92 -8.84 19.79 -7.65
CA GLN A 92 -8.39 20.19 -9.00
C GLN A 92 -9.55 20.44 -9.97
N GLN A 93 -10.66 19.74 -9.83
CA GLN A 93 -11.86 19.99 -10.62
C GLN A 93 -12.53 21.32 -10.27
N ILE A 94 -12.49 21.72 -9.00
CA ILE A 94 -13.10 22.97 -8.50
C ILE A 94 -12.20 24.17 -8.82
N TYR A 95 -10.91 24.11 -8.55
CA TYR A 95 -9.97 25.23 -8.59
C TYR A 95 -9.00 25.21 -9.77
N GLY A 96 -9.08 24.19 -10.61
CA GLY A 96 -8.14 23.96 -11.70
C GLY A 96 -6.94 23.11 -11.31
N PRO A 97 -6.28 22.49 -12.30
CA PRO A 97 -5.10 21.66 -12.07
C PRO A 97 -3.92 22.50 -11.59
N GLY A 98 -3.09 21.95 -10.72
CA GLY A 98 -1.86 22.61 -10.28
C GLY A 98 -1.47 22.27 -8.86
N TYR A 99 -0.38 22.87 -8.42
CA TYR A 99 0.20 22.61 -7.11
C TYR A 99 -0.71 23.07 -5.95
N ALA A 100 -1.31 24.23 -6.07
CA ALA A 100 -2.13 24.81 -4.99
C ALA A 100 -3.38 23.98 -4.68
N SER A 101 -4.12 23.54 -5.70
CA SER A 101 -5.29 22.67 -5.54
C SER A 101 -4.93 21.29 -5.04
N THR A 102 -3.82 20.73 -5.54
CA THR A 102 -3.27 19.45 -5.06
C THR A 102 -2.92 19.52 -3.59
N LEU A 103 -2.21 20.56 -3.15
CA LEU A 103 -1.80 20.72 -1.76
C LEU A 103 -3.01 20.91 -0.84
N LYS A 104 -4.03 21.63 -1.31
CA LYS A 104 -5.29 21.78 -0.57
C LYS A 104 -5.98 20.44 -0.37
N GLY A 105 -6.13 19.64 -1.44
CA GLY A 105 -6.73 18.32 -1.37
C GLY A 105 -6.00 17.38 -0.40
N VAL A 106 -4.67 17.41 -0.39
CA VAL A 106 -3.87 16.62 0.57
C VAL A 106 -4.12 17.08 2.01
N ARG A 107 -4.06 18.38 2.26
CA ARG A 107 -4.21 18.95 3.62
C ARG A 107 -5.54 18.63 4.27
N GLU A 108 -6.61 18.58 3.50
CA GLU A 108 -7.95 18.29 4.03
C GLU A 108 -8.08 16.87 4.58
N VAL A 109 -7.43 15.91 3.96
CA VAL A 109 -7.52 14.49 4.35
C VAL A 109 -6.29 13.97 5.09
N MET A 110 -5.23 14.77 5.18
CA MET A 110 -3.98 14.35 5.84
C MET A 110 -4.20 13.90 7.28
N SER A 111 -4.95 14.66 8.07
CA SER A 111 -5.19 14.34 9.48
C SER A 111 -6.01 13.07 9.65
N PRO A 112 -7.20 12.89 9.02
CA PRO A 112 -7.97 11.65 9.18
C PRO A 112 -7.24 10.43 8.64
N VAL A 113 -6.53 10.52 7.51
CA VAL A 113 -5.76 9.41 6.96
C VAL A 113 -4.61 9.03 7.89
N THR A 114 -3.84 9.99 8.37
CA THR A 114 -2.73 9.72 9.31
C THR A 114 -3.23 9.09 10.61
N ILE A 115 -4.32 9.58 11.18
CA ILE A 115 -4.91 9.01 12.39
C ILE A 115 -5.40 7.58 12.14
N GLY A 116 -6.05 7.33 11.01
CA GLY A 116 -6.49 5.98 10.62
C GLY A 116 -5.34 5.00 10.51
N VAL A 117 -4.26 5.39 9.83
CA VAL A 117 -3.04 4.56 9.70
C VAL A 117 -2.38 4.31 11.05
N LEU A 118 -2.20 5.35 11.86
CA LEU A 118 -1.63 5.21 13.20
C LEU A 118 -2.48 4.30 14.10
N THR A 119 -3.80 4.42 14.02
CA THR A 119 -4.72 3.54 14.75
C THR A 119 -4.56 2.08 14.33
N THR A 120 -4.40 1.83 13.04
CA THR A 120 -4.13 0.47 12.53
C THR A 120 -2.78 -0.06 13.01
N MET A 121 -1.73 0.76 12.99
CA MET A 121 -0.41 0.38 13.52
C MET A 121 -0.49 0.02 15.01
N VAL A 122 -1.18 0.82 15.81
CA VAL A 122 -1.38 0.56 17.25
C VAL A 122 -2.21 -0.69 17.48
N ALA A 123 -3.20 -0.97 16.63
CA ALA A 123 -4.01 -2.19 16.72
C ALA A 123 -3.18 -3.48 16.48
N PHE A 124 -2.19 -3.43 15.60
CA PHE A 124 -1.29 -4.56 15.34
C PHE A 124 -0.13 -4.66 16.34
N ALA A 125 0.27 -3.58 16.99
CA ALA A 125 1.40 -3.53 17.91
C ALA A 125 1.32 -4.54 19.08
N PRO A 126 0.18 -4.86 19.70
CA PRO A 126 0.10 -5.86 20.77
C PRO A 126 0.62 -7.24 20.40
N ILE A 127 0.56 -7.63 19.13
CA ILE A 127 1.07 -8.92 18.64
C ILE A 127 2.60 -9.04 18.85
N LEU A 128 3.32 -7.92 18.85
CA LEU A 128 4.78 -7.88 19.11
C LEU A 128 5.14 -8.35 20.53
N PHE A 129 4.22 -8.24 21.47
CA PHE A 129 4.42 -8.60 22.87
C PHE A 129 3.97 -10.02 23.21
N VAL A 130 3.43 -10.76 22.25
CA VAL A 130 3.04 -12.16 22.42
C VAL A 130 4.30 -13.02 22.52
N THR A 131 4.40 -13.80 23.60
CA THR A 131 5.54 -14.69 23.87
C THR A 131 5.25 -16.13 23.45
N GLY A 132 6.32 -16.94 23.34
CA GLY A 132 6.21 -18.34 22.96
C GLY A 132 6.27 -18.56 21.44
N GLU A 133 6.02 -19.79 21.02
CA GLU A 133 6.10 -20.19 19.61
C GLU A 133 5.15 -19.40 18.72
N PHE A 134 3.95 -19.12 19.19
CA PHE A 134 2.98 -18.32 18.46
C PHE A 134 3.48 -16.90 18.23
N GLY A 135 4.10 -16.26 19.24
CA GLY A 135 4.67 -14.94 19.13
C GLY A 135 5.83 -14.88 18.15
N GLN A 136 6.66 -15.92 18.11
CA GLN A 136 7.77 -16.02 17.15
C GLN A 136 7.28 -16.13 15.71
N ILE A 137 6.21 -16.87 15.48
CA ILE A 137 5.64 -17.04 14.14
C ILE A 137 4.87 -15.79 13.70
N MET A 138 4.03 -15.25 14.58
CA MET A 138 3.13 -14.12 14.25
C MET A 138 3.77 -12.75 14.42
N GLY A 139 4.94 -12.64 15.07
CA GLY A 139 5.61 -11.36 15.33
C GLY A 139 6.08 -10.63 14.08
N GLU A 140 6.29 -11.33 12.96
CA GLU A 140 6.63 -10.70 11.69
C GLU A 140 5.48 -9.89 11.08
N LEU A 141 4.23 -10.31 11.35
CA LEU A 141 3.04 -9.67 10.78
C LEU A 141 2.92 -8.18 11.16
N PRO A 142 2.97 -7.77 12.43
CA PRO A 142 2.89 -6.36 12.79
C PRO A 142 4.09 -5.55 12.31
N ILE A 143 5.28 -6.13 12.25
CA ILE A 143 6.47 -5.46 11.71
C ILE A 143 6.25 -5.10 10.24
N ILE A 144 5.77 -6.04 9.44
CA ILE A 144 5.49 -5.83 8.01
C ILE A 144 4.41 -4.78 7.83
N VAL A 145 3.30 -4.88 8.57
CA VAL A 145 2.19 -3.92 8.50
C VAL A 145 2.68 -2.51 8.83
N ILE A 146 3.43 -2.33 9.90
CA ILE A 146 3.95 -1.02 10.31
C ILE A 146 4.92 -0.46 9.26
N LEU A 147 5.84 -1.27 8.75
CA LEU A 147 6.78 -0.86 7.70
C LEU A 147 6.06 -0.42 6.43
N VAL A 148 5.18 -1.24 5.91
CA VAL A 148 4.46 -0.96 4.66
C VAL A 148 3.58 0.28 4.82
N LEU A 149 2.85 0.42 5.93
CA LEU A 149 2.02 1.59 6.19
C LEU A 149 2.84 2.87 6.35
N THR A 150 4.02 2.81 6.94
CA THR A 150 4.93 3.95 7.04
C THR A 150 5.36 4.43 5.65
N PHE A 151 5.80 3.53 4.79
CA PHE A 151 6.16 3.87 3.40
C PHE A 151 4.95 4.28 2.58
N SER A 152 3.78 3.71 2.83
CA SER A 152 2.53 4.11 2.22
C SER A 152 2.17 5.56 2.54
N LEU A 153 2.32 6.01 3.78
CA LEU A 153 2.10 7.42 4.15
C LEU A 153 3.06 8.36 3.40
N ILE A 154 4.32 7.99 3.29
CA ILE A 154 5.31 8.77 2.53
C ILE A 154 4.90 8.85 1.05
N GLU A 155 4.51 7.73 0.46
CA GLU A 155 4.06 7.66 -0.92
C GLU A 155 2.82 8.54 -1.16
N VAL A 156 1.79 8.37 -0.34
CA VAL A 156 0.51 9.04 -0.49
C VAL A 156 0.61 10.55 -0.26
N PHE A 157 1.46 11.02 0.62
CA PHE A 157 1.58 12.46 0.93
C PHE A 157 2.71 13.18 0.17
N ALA A 158 3.66 12.46 -0.38
CA ALA A 158 4.79 13.04 -1.10
C ALA A 158 4.79 12.68 -2.59
N ILE A 159 4.74 11.40 -2.93
CA ILE A 159 4.93 10.90 -4.29
C ILE A 159 3.67 11.06 -5.13
N LEU A 160 2.53 10.60 -4.62
CA LEU A 160 1.25 10.69 -5.33
C LEU A 160 0.83 12.12 -5.64
N PRO A 161 0.87 13.08 -4.69
CA PRO A 161 0.56 14.47 -4.99
C PRO A 161 1.51 15.10 -5.99
N ALA A 162 2.80 14.79 -5.94
CA ALA A 162 3.79 15.29 -6.88
C ALA A 162 3.47 14.89 -8.32
N HIS A 163 3.01 13.65 -8.54
CA HIS A 163 2.61 13.18 -9.86
C HIS A 163 1.28 13.77 -10.32
N LEU A 164 0.31 13.92 -9.43
CA LEU A 164 -1.01 14.47 -9.75
C LEU A 164 -0.96 15.98 -9.99
N ALA A 165 -0.05 16.72 -9.36
CA ALA A 165 0.11 18.16 -9.52
C ALA A 165 0.58 18.55 -10.94
N HIS A 166 1.36 17.71 -11.59
CA HIS A 166 1.96 17.95 -12.92
C HIS A 166 1.12 17.44 -14.09
N GLY A 167 -0.12 17.04 -13.84
CA GLY A 167 -0.97 16.45 -14.85
C GLY A 167 -1.79 17.46 -15.66
N LYS A 168 -2.39 16.93 -16.74
CA LYS A 168 -3.38 17.65 -17.55
C LYS A 168 -4.69 17.83 -16.77
N PRO A 169 -5.57 18.80 -17.13
CA PRO A 169 -6.89 18.92 -16.54
C PRO A 169 -7.68 17.59 -16.60
N TRP A 170 -8.49 17.37 -15.60
CA TRP A 170 -9.38 16.19 -15.50
C TRP A 170 -10.62 16.37 -16.35
#